data_aab70a7383df8b3843d090107956620f
#
_entry.id   aab70a7383df8b3843d090107956620f
#
_cell.length_a   1.000
_cell.length_b   1.000
_cell.length_c   1.000
_cell.angle_alpha   90.00
_cell.angle_beta   90.00
_cell.angle_gamma   90.00
#
_symmetry.space_group_name_H-M   'P 1'
#
loop_
_entity.id
_entity.type
_entity.pdbx_description
1 polymer ?
#
loop_
_entity_poly.entity_id
_entity_poly.type
_entity_poly.pdbx_seq_one_letter_code
_entity_poly.pdbx_strand_id
1 'polypeptide(L)'
;AQALFKSWFVDFEPFKDGEFVDSELGMIPKGWRVVCLGEVTKQVTEKVGNREDVTVLSPVNSGELVLSEEYFTKQVFSKNLSKYLIVNPLSFAYNPARINIGSIGLNEYDFVGCVSPVYVVFKCEPNYHYFFDFYKRTAVFKDEVALRAIGGVRQSLGYDDFSLIKTIYPTPDVVAEFNNLYLKMKEVITRNDIQNNKLTTLRDSLLPKLMSGELKINNFNR
;
A
#
# COMPACT_ATOMS: atom_id res chain seq x y z
N ALA A 1 -7.23 -2.78 10.27
CA ALA A 1 -7.53 -3.01 8.86
C ALA A 1 -7.02 -4.39 8.38
N GLN A 2 -5.77 -4.81 8.66
CA GLN A 2 -5.25 -6.13 8.22
C GLN A 2 -6.06 -7.30 8.80
N ALA A 3 -6.51 -7.21 10.06
CA ALA A 3 -7.37 -8.24 10.67
C ALA A 3 -8.74 -8.32 9.97
N LEU A 4 -9.30 -7.20 9.55
CA LEU A 4 -10.54 -7.18 8.78
C LEU A 4 -10.34 -7.86 7.41
N PHE A 5 -9.25 -7.53 6.71
CA PHE A 5 -8.92 -8.17 5.44
C PHE A 5 -8.77 -9.70 5.61
N LYS A 6 -8.04 -10.13 6.64
CA LYS A 6 -7.88 -11.55 6.94
C LYS A 6 -9.22 -12.23 7.18
N SER A 7 -10.06 -11.66 8.03
CA SER A 7 -11.41 -12.18 8.33
C SER A 7 -12.26 -12.35 7.07
N TRP A 8 -12.22 -11.37 6.15
CA TRP A 8 -13.09 -11.36 4.97
C TRP A 8 -12.55 -12.22 3.82
N PHE A 9 -11.26 -12.14 3.52
CA PHE A 9 -10.66 -12.64 2.28
C PHE A 9 -9.71 -13.82 2.48
N VAL A 10 -9.45 -14.22 3.71
CA VAL A 10 -8.65 -15.41 4.05
C VAL A 10 -9.48 -16.42 4.84
N ASP A 11 -10.17 -15.95 5.88
CA ASP A 11 -10.97 -16.81 6.75
C ASP A 11 -12.44 -16.91 6.30
N PHE A 12 -12.88 -16.02 5.39
CA PHE A 12 -14.24 -15.93 4.80
C PHE A 12 -15.37 -15.81 5.85
N GLU A 13 -15.07 -15.21 7.02
CA GLU A 13 -16.01 -15.15 8.15
C GLU A 13 -17.41 -14.61 7.80
N PRO A 14 -17.55 -13.50 7.03
CA PRO A 14 -18.87 -12.97 6.67
C PRO A 14 -19.64 -13.88 5.68
N PHE A 15 -18.97 -14.85 5.07
CA PHE A 15 -19.52 -15.66 3.99
C PHE A 15 -19.74 -17.11 4.38
N LYS A 16 -19.43 -17.52 5.63
CA LYS A 16 -19.46 -18.92 6.10
C LYS A 16 -20.83 -19.61 5.96
N ASP A 17 -21.90 -18.84 6.07
CA ASP A 17 -23.27 -19.38 5.92
C ASP A 17 -23.72 -19.44 4.45
N GLY A 18 -22.88 -18.96 3.52
CA GLY A 18 -23.13 -18.98 2.09
C GLY A 18 -22.66 -20.26 1.39
N GLU A 19 -22.90 -20.33 0.08
CA GLU A 19 -22.41 -21.42 -0.75
C GLU A 19 -20.93 -21.21 -1.10
N PHE A 20 -20.16 -22.30 -1.07
CA PHE A 20 -18.78 -22.34 -1.52
C PHE A 20 -18.63 -23.20 -2.75
N VAL A 21 -17.65 -22.86 -3.58
CA VAL A 21 -17.29 -23.62 -4.79
C VAL A 21 -15.82 -24.00 -4.72
N ASP A 22 -15.49 -25.15 -5.30
CA ASP A 22 -14.11 -25.60 -5.41
C ASP A 22 -13.36 -24.78 -6.46
N SER A 23 -12.10 -24.47 -6.17
CA SER A 23 -11.22 -23.73 -7.06
C SER A 23 -9.77 -24.23 -6.94
N GLU A 24 -8.90 -23.82 -7.84
CA GLU A 24 -7.47 -24.15 -7.79
C GLU A 24 -6.72 -23.55 -6.57
N LEU A 25 -7.32 -22.62 -5.85
CA LEU A 25 -6.81 -22.07 -4.59
C LEU A 25 -7.61 -22.56 -3.36
N GLY A 26 -8.40 -23.65 -3.52
CA GLY A 26 -9.27 -24.20 -2.50
C GLY A 26 -10.71 -23.68 -2.58
N MET A 27 -11.48 -23.93 -1.52
CA MET A 27 -12.88 -23.51 -1.45
C MET A 27 -12.99 -21.99 -1.32
N ILE A 28 -13.75 -21.38 -2.24
CA ILE A 28 -14.01 -19.92 -2.23
C ILE A 28 -15.52 -19.65 -2.23
N PRO A 29 -15.97 -18.48 -1.72
CA PRO A 29 -17.40 -18.11 -1.77
C PRO A 29 -17.93 -18.12 -3.21
N LYS A 30 -19.15 -18.61 -3.40
CA LYS A 30 -19.81 -18.64 -4.70
C LYS A 30 -19.87 -17.23 -5.31
N GLY A 31 -19.55 -17.14 -6.60
CA GLY A 31 -19.49 -15.87 -7.33
C GLY A 31 -18.11 -15.21 -7.34
N TRP A 32 -17.18 -15.67 -6.48
CA TRP A 32 -15.79 -15.24 -6.57
C TRP A 32 -15.05 -16.05 -7.64
N ARG A 33 -13.91 -15.54 -8.08
CA ARG A 33 -13.09 -16.20 -9.11
C ARG A 33 -11.65 -16.31 -8.63
N VAL A 34 -10.92 -17.24 -9.21
CA VAL A 34 -9.46 -17.21 -9.21
C VAL A 34 -9.01 -16.58 -10.52
N VAL A 35 -8.10 -15.63 -10.44
CA VAL A 35 -7.58 -14.87 -11.60
C VAL A 35 -6.06 -14.75 -11.48
N CYS A 36 -5.39 -14.59 -12.63
CA CYS A 36 -4.01 -14.12 -12.65
C CYS A 36 -3.97 -12.60 -12.46
N LEU A 37 -2.96 -12.07 -11.78
CA LEU A 37 -2.85 -10.62 -11.57
C LEU A 37 -2.84 -9.82 -12.88
N GLY A 38 -2.30 -10.40 -13.97
CA GLY A 38 -2.30 -9.77 -15.29
C GLY A 38 -3.68 -9.55 -15.89
N GLU A 39 -4.71 -10.27 -15.42
CA GLU A 39 -6.10 -10.09 -15.88
C GLU A 39 -6.76 -8.87 -15.23
N VAL A 40 -6.32 -8.51 -14.02
CA VAL A 40 -6.95 -7.49 -13.16
C VAL A 40 -6.02 -6.33 -12.80
N THR A 41 -4.83 -6.32 -13.39
CA THR A 41 -3.88 -5.20 -13.29
C THR A 41 -3.38 -4.81 -14.68
N LYS A 42 -2.90 -3.58 -14.80
CA LYS A 42 -2.31 -3.08 -16.03
C LYS A 42 -1.01 -2.37 -15.74
N GLN A 43 0.08 -2.79 -16.41
CA GLN A 43 1.36 -2.10 -16.32
C GLN A 43 1.26 -0.67 -16.86
N VAL A 44 1.95 0.26 -16.19
CA VAL A 44 2.09 1.65 -16.59
C VAL A 44 3.55 1.88 -16.97
N THR A 45 3.77 2.29 -18.23
CA THR A 45 5.12 2.54 -18.78
C THR A 45 5.31 4.00 -19.17
N GLU A 46 4.35 4.87 -18.81
CA GLU A 46 4.41 6.30 -19.08
C GLU A 46 5.59 6.94 -18.36
N LYS A 47 6.35 7.75 -19.10
CA LYS A 47 7.53 8.45 -18.59
C LYS A 47 7.17 9.89 -18.23
N VAL A 48 7.91 10.45 -17.28
CA VAL A 48 7.81 11.85 -16.89
C VAL A 48 8.03 12.78 -18.09
N GLY A 49 9.02 12.49 -18.96
CA GLY A 49 9.32 13.36 -20.10
C GLY A 49 9.71 14.77 -19.65
N ASN A 50 8.95 15.76 -20.10
CA ASN A 50 9.16 17.17 -19.78
C ASN A 50 8.28 17.69 -18.63
N ARG A 51 7.59 16.83 -17.90
CA ARG A 51 6.77 17.24 -16.75
C ARG A 51 7.66 17.69 -15.59
N GLU A 52 7.25 18.77 -14.93
CA GLU A 52 7.92 19.33 -13.74
C GLU A 52 7.09 19.14 -12.46
N ASP A 53 5.82 18.78 -12.61
CA ASP A 53 4.82 18.62 -11.54
C ASP A 53 4.83 17.19 -10.94
N VAL A 54 6.00 16.58 -10.78
CA VAL A 54 6.14 15.22 -10.28
C VAL A 54 7.06 15.16 -9.06
N THR A 55 6.69 14.34 -8.09
CA THR A 55 7.49 14.10 -6.88
C THR A 55 8.07 12.69 -6.91
N VAL A 56 9.36 12.56 -6.55
CA VAL A 56 10.02 11.25 -6.54
C VAL A 56 9.58 10.43 -5.35
N LEU A 57 9.04 9.26 -5.64
CA LEU A 57 8.60 8.28 -4.65
C LEU A 57 9.54 7.06 -4.65
N SER A 58 9.62 6.39 -3.51
CA SER A 58 10.38 5.15 -3.35
C SER A 58 9.57 4.07 -2.66
N PRO A 59 9.45 2.87 -3.26
CA PRO A 59 8.88 1.73 -2.57
C PRO A 59 9.88 1.22 -1.53
N VAL A 60 9.42 1.11 -0.28
CA VAL A 60 10.22 0.66 0.86
C VAL A 60 9.76 -0.70 1.38
N ASN A 61 10.59 -1.36 2.19
CA ASN A 61 10.34 -2.71 2.68
C ASN A 61 9.17 -2.80 3.69
N SER A 62 8.67 -1.67 4.19
CA SER A 62 7.43 -1.63 4.98
C SER A 62 6.17 -1.88 4.15
N GLY A 63 6.30 -1.93 2.81
CA GLY A 63 5.18 -2.07 1.89
C GLY A 63 4.50 -0.75 1.53
N GLU A 64 5.20 0.36 1.70
CA GLU A 64 4.70 1.70 1.45
C GLU A 64 5.46 2.35 0.29
N LEU A 65 4.84 3.36 -0.31
CA LEU A 65 5.45 4.27 -1.25
C LEU A 65 5.62 5.62 -0.56
N VAL A 66 6.88 6.01 -0.34
CA VAL A 66 7.23 7.18 0.49
C VAL A 66 7.89 8.27 -0.33
N LEU A 67 7.85 9.50 0.16
CA LEU A 67 8.61 10.62 -0.39
C LEU A 67 10.10 10.32 -0.27
N SER A 68 10.82 10.25 -1.40
CA SER A 68 12.23 9.87 -1.40
C SER A 68 13.10 10.84 -0.64
N GLU A 69 12.79 12.14 -0.69
CA GLU A 69 13.54 13.20 0.00
C GLU A 69 13.39 13.16 1.52
N GLU A 70 12.21 12.75 2.01
CA GLU A 70 11.96 12.67 3.46
C GLU A 70 12.50 11.37 4.07
N TYR A 71 12.48 10.29 3.31
CA TYR A 71 12.88 8.98 3.82
C TYR A 71 14.39 8.76 3.81
N PHE A 72 15.10 9.28 2.81
CA PHE A 72 16.53 9.08 2.69
C PHE A 72 17.31 10.35 3.07
N THR A 73 18.32 10.20 3.92
CA THR A 73 19.21 11.30 4.36
C THR A 73 20.11 11.85 3.26
N LYS A 74 20.23 11.12 2.12
CA LYS A 74 21.01 11.52 0.95
C LYS A 74 20.14 11.43 -0.30
N GLN A 75 20.38 12.29 -1.27
CA GLN A 75 19.70 12.20 -2.56
C GLN A 75 20.03 10.87 -3.24
N VAL A 76 19.02 10.01 -3.41
CA VAL A 76 19.15 8.65 -3.99
C VAL A 76 18.61 8.57 -5.42
N PHE A 77 18.21 9.69 -6.01
CA PHE A 77 17.63 9.75 -7.34
C PHE A 77 18.36 10.75 -8.24
N SER A 78 18.19 10.59 -9.55
CA SER A 78 18.80 11.45 -10.58
C SER A 78 18.21 12.85 -10.57
N LYS A 79 19.01 13.87 -10.88
CA LYS A 79 18.50 15.22 -11.15
C LYS A 79 17.63 15.26 -12.42
N ASN A 80 17.89 14.41 -13.40
CA ASN A 80 17.09 14.29 -14.61
C ASN A 80 16.06 13.17 -14.45
N LEU A 81 14.79 13.55 -14.33
CA LEU A 81 13.66 12.65 -14.13
C LEU A 81 12.95 12.25 -15.44
N SER A 82 13.36 12.73 -16.59
CA SER A 82 12.65 12.54 -17.87
C SER A 82 12.39 11.06 -18.22
N LYS A 83 13.25 10.15 -17.74
CA LYS A 83 13.12 8.70 -17.95
C LYS A 83 12.33 7.98 -16.84
N TYR A 84 12.03 8.68 -15.74
CA TYR A 84 11.29 8.10 -14.62
C TYR A 84 9.88 7.73 -15.06
N LEU A 85 9.30 6.74 -14.40
CA LEU A 85 7.94 6.27 -14.66
C LEU A 85 6.94 7.02 -13.80
N ILE A 86 5.83 7.45 -14.41
CA ILE A 86 4.72 8.11 -13.73
C ILE A 86 4.00 7.12 -12.79
N VAL A 87 3.70 7.57 -11.59
CA VAL A 87 2.88 6.85 -10.61
C VAL A 87 1.70 7.73 -10.23
N ASN A 88 0.58 7.53 -10.92
CA ASN A 88 -0.66 8.26 -10.62
C ASN A 88 -1.19 7.87 -9.22
N PRO A 89 -2.03 8.72 -8.59
CA PRO A 89 -2.78 8.32 -7.40
C PRO A 89 -3.44 6.94 -7.58
N LEU A 90 -3.41 6.14 -6.52
CA LEU A 90 -3.95 4.77 -6.48
C LEU A 90 -3.29 3.77 -7.46
N SER A 91 -2.10 4.11 -7.97
CA SER A 91 -1.23 3.18 -8.69
C SER A 91 -0.16 2.62 -7.77
N PHE A 92 0.34 1.44 -8.09
CA PHE A 92 1.41 0.76 -7.37
C PHE A 92 2.75 0.94 -8.06
N ALA A 93 3.81 0.97 -7.27
CA ALA A 93 5.17 0.82 -7.77
C ALA A 93 5.94 -0.18 -6.91
N TYR A 94 6.81 -0.98 -7.55
CA TYR A 94 7.69 -1.88 -6.82
C TYR A 94 9.09 -1.94 -7.43
N ASN A 95 10.06 -2.29 -6.57
CA ASN A 95 11.41 -2.59 -6.99
C ASN A 95 11.51 -4.09 -7.34
N PRO A 96 11.71 -4.47 -8.61
CA PRO A 96 11.78 -5.87 -9.02
C PRO A 96 12.81 -6.71 -8.23
N ALA A 97 13.94 -6.11 -7.87
CA ALA A 97 15.01 -6.79 -7.12
C ALA A 97 14.77 -6.85 -5.60
N ARG A 98 13.70 -6.23 -5.10
CA ARG A 98 13.40 -6.14 -3.65
C ARG A 98 11.92 -6.37 -3.30
N ILE A 99 11.11 -6.81 -4.24
CA ILE A 99 9.70 -7.11 -3.98
C ILE A 99 9.55 -8.26 -2.97
N ASN A 100 10.48 -9.21 -2.96
CA ASN A 100 10.54 -10.32 -2.02
C ASN A 100 10.70 -9.89 -0.55
N ILE A 101 11.29 -8.72 -0.31
CA ILE A 101 11.41 -8.12 1.03
C ILE A 101 10.38 -7.03 1.30
N GLY A 102 9.34 -6.92 0.45
CA GLY A 102 8.21 -6.02 0.65
C GLY A 102 8.32 -4.66 -0.02
N SER A 103 9.32 -4.42 -0.90
CA SER A 103 9.46 -3.14 -1.61
C SER A 103 8.43 -2.98 -2.73
N ILE A 104 7.16 -2.85 -2.34
CA ILE A 104 5.99 -2.60 -3.19
C ILE A 104 4.99 -1.73 -2.44
N GLY A 105 4.60 -0.58 -3.00
CA GLY A 105 3.72 0.39 -2.35
C GLY A 105 2.65 0.97 -3.26
N LEU A 106 1.54 1.40 -2.65
CA LEU A 106 0.45 2.15 -3.27
C LEU A 106 0.74 3.64 -3.18
N ASN A 107 0.55 4.39 -4.25
CA ASN A 107 0.54 5.85 -4.19
C ASN A 107 -0.79 6.32 -3.57
N GLU A 108 -0.78 6.55 -2.26
CA GLU A 108 -1.92 7.07 -1.51
C GLU A 108 -1.94 8.61 -1.42
N TYR A 109 -0.96 9.28 -2.04
CA TYR A 109 -0.95 10.73 -2.17
C TYR A 109 -1.98 11.18 -3.23
N ASP A 110 -2.44 12.41 -3.13
CA ASP A 110 -3.38 13.05 -4.06
C ASP A 110 -2.67 13.72 -5.26
N PHE A 111 -1.35 13.54 -5.37
CA PHE A 111 -0.53 14.06 -6.46
C PHE A 111 0.15 12.95 -7.28
N VAL A 112 0.59 13.33 -8.46
CA VAL A 112 1.33 12.45 -9.37
C VAL A 112 2.77 12.31 -8.89
N GLY A 113 3.15 11.08 -8.58
CA GLY A 113 4.54 10.72 -8.26
C GLY A 113 5.30 10.19 -9.47
N CYS A 114 6.58 9.96 -9.27
CA CYS A 114 7.41 9.21 -10.20
C CYS A 114 8.42 8.32 -9.49
N VAL A 115 8.82 7.24 -10.15
CA VAL A 115 9.79 6.29 -9.62
C VAL A 115 10.89 5.99 -10.64
N SER A 116 12.00 5.43 -10.18
CA SER A 116 13.12 5.03 -11.02
C SER A 116 12.66 4.18 -12.22
N PRO A 117 13.25 4.35 -13.41
CA PRO A 117 12.90 3.59 -14.61
C PRO A 117 13.18 2.07 -14.51
N VAL A 118 13.92 1.63 -13.49
CA VAL A 118 14.16 0.20 -13.22
C VAL A 118 13.04 -0.44 -12.38
N TYR A 119 12.09 0.34 -11.91
CA TYR A 119 10.95 -0.14 -11.14
C TYR A 119 9.78 -0.51 -12.07
N VAL A 120 8.85 -1.26 -11.55
CA VAL A 120 7.61 -1.59 -12.23
C VAL A 120 6.49 -0.76 -11.62
N VAL A 121 5.68 -0.16 -12.49
CA VAL A 121 4.46 0.56 -12.11
C VAL A 121 3.26 -0.15 -12.70
N PHE A 122 2.19 -0.29 -11.94
CA PHE A 122 0.92 -0.85 -12.41
C PHE A 122 -0.27 -0.25 -11.67
N LYS A 123 -1.44 -0.41 -12.25
CA LYS A 123 -2.72 -0.08 -11.63
C LYS A 123 -3.61 -1.31 -11.60
N CYS A 124 -4.43 -1.42 -10.55
CA CYS A 124 -5.50 -2.39 -10.47
C CYS A 124 -6.74 -1.94 -11.24
N GLU A 125 -7.69 -2.84 -11.46
CA GLU A 125 -9.04 -2.46 -11.83
C GLU A 125 -9.64 -1.48 -10.81
N PRO A 126 -10.62 -0.65 -11.23
CA PRO A 126 -11.24 0.33 -10.34
C PRO A 126 -11.72 -0.30 -9.02
N ASN A 127 -11.44 0.37 -7.91
CA ASN A 127 -11.78 0.00 -6.55
C ASN A 127 -11.01 -1.19 -5.94
N TYR A 128 -10.23 -1.98 -6.70
CA TYR A 128 -9.47 -3.13 -6.18
C TYR A 128 -8.09 -2.77 -5.60
N HIS A 129 -7.67 -1.52 -5.65
CA HIS A 129 -6.36 -1.09 -5.15
C HIS A 129 -6.18 -1.34 -3.64
N TYR A 130 -7.21 -1.10 -2.80
CA TYR A 130 -7.08 -1.40 -1.37
C TYR A 130 -7.11 -2.90 -1.10
N PHE A 131 -7.95 -3.66 -1.81
CA PHE A 131 -7.90 -5.12 -1.73
C PHE A 131 -6.48 -5.63 -2.02
N PHE A 132 -5.86 -5.16 -3.12
CA PHE A 132 -4.51 -5.56 -3.47
C PHE A 132 -3.46 -5.06 -2.47
N ASP A 133 -3.61 -3.85 -1.90
CA ASP A 133 -2.70 -3.33 -0.88
C ASP A 133 -2.64 -4.22 0.38
N PHE A 134 -3.77 -4.81 0.77
CA PHE A 134 -3.81 -5.79 1.85
C PHE A 134 -3.35 -7.18 1.41
N TYR A 135 -3.75 -7.62 0.21
CA TYR A 135 -3.34 -8.91 -0.35
C TYR A 135 -1.82 -9.06 -0.43
N LYS A 136 -1.09 -8.05 -0.90
CA LYS A 136 0.37 -8.07 -0.98
C LYS A 136 1.08 -8.28 0.36
N ARG A 137 0.41 -8.07 1.48
CA ARG A 137 0.92 -8.27 2.83
C ARG A 137 0.70 -9.69 3.36
N THR A 138 -0.10 -10.50 2.66
CA THR A 138 -0.39 -11.89 3.04
C THR A 138 0.81 -12.81 2.82
N ALA A 139 0.83 -13.93 3.56
CA ALA A 139 1.82 -14.99 3.34
C ALA A 139 1.72 -15.55 1.91
N VAL A 140 0.49 -15.78 1.44
CA VAL A 140 0.22 -16.32 0.08
C VAL A 140 0.92 -15.49 -1.00
N PHE A 141 0.77 -14.17 -0.98
CA PHE A 141 1.45 -13.31 -1.95
C PHE A 141 2.98 -13.36 -1.82
N LYS A 142 3.48 -13.34 -0.58
CA LYS A 142 4.94 -13.40 -0.32
C LYS A 142 5.55 -14.71 -0.79
N ASP A 143 4.86 -15.82 -0.59
CA ASP A 143 5.30 -17.15 -1.01
C ASP A 143 5.31 -17.26 -2.55
N GLU A 144 4.28 -16.73 -3.23
CA GLU A 144 4.22 -16.65 -4.70
C GLU A 144 5.34 -15.78 -5.29
N VAL A 145 5.62 -14.63 -4.67
CA VAL A 145 6.75 -13.77 -5.05
C VAL A 145 8.07 -14.50 -4.85
N ALA A 146 8.27 -15.16 -3.70
CA ALA A 146 9.48 -15.92 -3.41
C ALA A 146 9.69 -17.06 -4.41
N LEU A 147 8.62 -17.80 -4.74
CA LEU A 147 8.67 -18.90 -5.71
C LEU A 147 9.09 -18.41 -7.11
N ARG A 148 8.59 -17.27 -7.56
CA ARG A 148 8.88 -16.74 -8.90
C ARG A 148 10.19 -15.95 -8.99
N ALA A 149 10.65 -15.41 -7.88
CA ALA A 149 11.95 -14.74 -7.80
C ALA A 149 13.14 -15.72 -7.77
N ILE A 150 12.90 -17.05 -7.75
CA ILE A 150 13.92 -18.10 -7.76
C ILE A 150 14.35 -18.43 -9.21
N GLY A 151 15.02 -17.53 -9.87
CA GLY A 151 15.49 -17.77 -11.23
C GLY A 151 16.76 -16.99 -11.57
N GLY A 152 17.93 -17.54 -11.30
CA GLY A 152 19.21 -17.03 -11.82
C GLY A 152 19.96 -16.07 -10.89
N VAL A 153 21.08 -15.49 -11.41
CA VAL A 153 22.09 -14.70 -10.68
C VAL A 153 21.51 -13.36 -10.09
N ARG A 154 20.32 -12.95 -10.49
CA ARG A 154 19.59 -11.80 -9.92
C ARG A 154 18.12 -12.17 -9.72
N GLN A 155 17.74 -12.34 -8.47
CA GLN A 155 16.35 -12.48 -8.08
C GLN A 155 15.63 -11.17 -8.43
N SER A 156 14.92 -11.13 -9.56
CA SER A 156 14.21 -9.94 -10.01
C SER A 156 12.87 -10.38 -10.61
N LEU A 157 11.78 -9.89 -10.06
CA LEU A 157 10.43 -10.19 -10.54
C LEU A 157 9.95 -9.07 -11.47
N GLY A 158 10.01 -9.30 -12.78
CA GLY A 158 9.41 -8.42 -13.79
C GLY A 158 7.88 -8.44 -13.76
N TYR A 159 7.25 -7.53 -14.52
CA TYR A 159 5.78 -7.49 -14.58
C TYR A 159 5.19 -8.75 -15.22
N ASP A 160 5.86 -9.35 -16.20
CA ASP A 160 5.36 -10.56 -16.87
C ASP A 160 5.23 -11.73 -15.88
N ASP A 161 6.24 -11.99 -15.06
CA ASP A 161 6.19 -13.03 -14.03
C ASP A 161 5.24 -12.67 -12.88
N PHE A 162 5.19 -11.39 -12.49
CA PHE A 162 4.23 -10.86 -11.53
C PHE A 162 2.78 -11.09 -12.00
N SER A 163 2.53 -10.89 -13.28
CA SER A 163 1.20 -11.04 -13.90
C SER A 163 0.64 -12.47 -13.82
N LEU A 164 1.51 -13.47 -13.64
CA LEU A 164 1.13 -14.89 -13.52
C LEU A 164 0.75 -15.31 -12.08
N ILE A 165 0.94 -14.43 -11.09
CA ILE A 165 0.54 -14.72 -9.71
C ILE A 165 -0.98 -14.85 -9.65
N LYS A 166 -1.47 -15.97 -9.08
CA LYS A 166 -2.89 -16.21 -8.90
C LYS A 166 -3.40 -15.65 -7.58
N THR A 167 -4.61 -15.14 -7.61
CA THR A 167 -5.31 -14.65 -6.43
C THR A 167 -6.80 -14.94 -6.52
N ILE A 168 -7.45 -15.02 -5.36
CA ILE A 168 -8.91 -14.95 -5.33
C ILE A 168 -9.35 -13.54 -5.71
N TYR A 169 -10.45 -13.44 -6.41
CA TYR A 169 -11.00 -12.16 -6.89
C TYR A 169 -12.47 -12.04 -6.47
N PRO A 170 -12.73 -11.29 -5.39
CA PRO A 170 -14.08 -11.08 -4.86
C PRO A 170 -14.95 -10.32 -5.85
N THR A 171 -16.27 -10.39 -5.63
CA THR A 171 -17.21 -9.57 -6.41
C THR A 171 -17.04 -8.08 -6.11
N PRO A 172 -17.36 -7.18 -7.07
CA PRO A 172 -17.22 -5.73 -6.88
C PRO A 172 -17.97 -5.20 -5.66
N ASP A 173 -19.15 -5.74 -5.35
CA ASP A 173 -19.97 -5.32 -4.20
C ASP A 173 -19.26 -5.60 -2.87
N VAL A 174 -18.67 -6.78 -2.72
CA VAL A 174 -17.90 -7.16 -1.53
C VAL A 174 -16.69 -6.24 -1.36
N VAL A 175 -15.98 -5.96 -2.45
CA VAL A 175 -14.82 -5.05 -2.41
C VAL A 175 -15.25 -3.62 -2.08
N ALA A 176 -16.36 -3.15 -2.61
CA ALA A 176 -16.90 -1.81 -2.30
C ALA A 176 -17.28 -1.68 -0.82
N GLU A 177 -17.91 -2.71 -0.25
CA GLU A 177 -18.26 -2.74 1.18
C GLU A 177 -16.99 -2.74 2.06
N PHE A 178 -16.01 -3.59 1.74
CA PHE A 178 -14.72 -3.58 2.42
C PHE A 178 -14.04 -2.22 2.37
N ASN A 179 -13.98 -1.60 1.18
CA ASN A 179 -13.37 -0.28 1.00
C ASN A 179 -14.07 0.78 1.86
N ASN A 180 -15.40 0.76 1.92
CA ASN A 180 -16.17 1.68 2.75
C ASN A 180 -15.82 1.55 4.24
N LEU A 181 -15.73 0.33 4.74
CA LEU A 181 -15.32 0.08 6.13
C LEU A 181 -13.87 0.50 6.38
N TYR A 182 -12.97 0.17 5.45
CA TYR A 182 -11.56 0.54 5.55
C TYR A 182 -11.37 2.06 5.56
N LEU A 183 -12.03 2.78 4.65
CA LEU A 183 -11.90 4.25 4.57
C LEU A 183 -12.41 4.93 5.84
N LYS A 184 -13.54 4.47 6.41
CA LYS A 184 -14.02 4.97 7.71
C LYS A 184 -13.00 4.76 8.84
N MET A 185 -12.36 3.57 8.89
CA MET A 185 -11.28 3.33 9.85
C MET A 185 -10.08 4.23 9.61
N LYS A 186 -9.68 4.43 8.34
CA LYS A 186 -8.57 5.31 7.96
C LYS A 186 -8.82 6.76 8.40
N GLU A 187 -10.04 7.28 8.21
CA GLU A 187 -10.42 8.61 8.67
C GLU A 187 -10.27 8.76 10.21
N VAL A 188 -10.70 7.76 10.96
CA VAL A 188 -10.56 7.77 12.43
C VAL A 188 -9.08 7.74 12.83
N ILE A 189 -8.27 6.91 12.20
CA ILE A 189 -6.82 6.83 12.46
C ILE A 189 -6.16 8.17 12.17
N THR A 190 -6.38 8.73 10.97
CA THR A 190 -5.80 10.04 10.58
C THR A 190 -6.20 11.15 11.56
N ARG A 191 -7.47 11.20 11.96
CA ARG A 191 -7.93 12.18 12.95
C ARG A 191 -7.23 12.02 14.30
N ASN A 192 -7.07 10.77 14.76
CA ASN A 192 -6.39 10.48 16.02
C ASN A 192 -4.90 10.86 15.94
N ASP A 193 -4.22 10.60 14.83
CA ASP A 193 -2.82 10.98 14.62
C ASP A 193 -2.63 12.50 14.65
N ILE A 194 -3.51 13.24 13.98
CA ILE A 194 -3.54 14.72 14.04
C ILE A 194 -3.72 15.20 15.49
N GLN A 195 -4.64 14.58 16.24
CA GLN A 195 -4.90 14.93 17.64
C GLN A 195 -3.69 14.60 18.53
N ASN A 196 -3.08 13.43 18.35
CA ASN A 196 -1.89 13.02 19.08
C ASN A 196 -0.72 13.97 18.85
N ASN A 197 -0.50 14.38 17.60
CA ASN A 197 0.55 15.36 17.26
C ASN A 197 0.30 16.72 17.94
N LYS A 198 -0.95 17.21 17.95
CA LYS A 198 -1.32 18.43 18.67
C LYS A 198 -1.10 18.30 20.18
N LEU A 199 -1.49 17.20 20.79
CA LEU A 199 -1.29 16.93 22.21
C LEU A 199 0.19 16.83 22.57
N THR A 200 0.99 16.18 21.73
CA THR A 200 2.45 16.10 21.88
C THR A 200 3.08 17.50 21.86
N THR A 201 2.74 18.31 20.85
CA THR A 201 3.22 19.70 20.73
C THR A 201 2.83 20.52 21.96
N LEU A 202 1.59 20.38 22.43
CA LEU A 202 1.10 21.09 23.61
C LEU A 202 1.86 20.66 24.88
N ARG A 203 2.03 19.35 25.09
CA ARG A 203 2.82 18.82 26.20
C ARG A 203 4.24 19.38 26.20
N ASP A 204 4.92 19.32 25.06
CA ASP A 204 6.32 19.72 24.92
C ASP A 204 6.51 21.24 25.09
N SER A 205 5.48 22.03 24.81
CA SER A 205 5.47 23.48 25.05
C SER A 205 5.15 23.85 26.50
N LEU A 206 4.30 23.07 27.16
CA LEU A 206 3.84 23.39 28.54
C LEU A 206 4.74 22.81 29.63
N LEU A 207 5.30 21.61 29.39
CA LEU A 207 6.08 20.90 30.40
C LEU A 207 7.29 21.71 30.92
N PRO A 208 8.12 22.34 30.07
CA PRO A 208 9.21 23.19 30.55
C PRO A 208 8.73 24.40 31.37
N LYS A 209 7.60 25.00 31.01
CA LYS A 209 7.03 26.17 31.72
C LYS A 209 6.45 25.80 33.07
N LEU A 210 5.89 24.60 33.19
CA LEU A 210 5.43 24.06 34.46
C LEU A 210 6.62 23.71 35.38
N MET A 211 7.67 23.10 34.81
CA MET A 211 8.86 22.72 35.57
C MET A 211 9.66 23.92 36.03
N SER A 212 9.70 25.02 35.27
CA SER A 212 10.35 26.27 35.64
C SER A 212 9.54 27.13 36.63
N GLY A 213 8.26 26.78 36.88
CA GLY A 213 7.35 27.57 37.68
C GLY A 213 6.79 28.82 36.99
N GLU A 214 7.07 29.03 35.70
CA GLU A 214 6.51 30.09 34.86
C GLU A 214 4.99 29.97 34.73
N LEU A 215 4.49 28.70 34.60
CA LEU A 215 3.07 28.37 34.66
C LEU A 215 2.74 27.74 36.01
N LYS A 216 1.79 28.32 36.73
CA LYS A 216 1.23 27.71 37.96
C LYS A 216 -0.12 27.12 37.64
N ILE A 217 -0.33 25.88 38.05
CA ILE A 217 -1.65 25.24 38.01
C ILE A 217 -2.45 25.86 39.17
N ASN A 218 -3.40 26.74 38.87
CA ASN A 218 -4.35 27.19 39.88
C ASN A 218 -5.22 25.96 40.25
N ASN A 219 -5.32 25.67 41.55
CA ASN A 219 -6.15 24.59 42.02
C ASN A 219 -7.56 24.75 41.45
N PHE A 220 -8.00 23.79 40.63
CA PHE A 220 -9.41 23.65 40.32
C PHE A 220 -10.10 23.27 41.63
N ASN A 221 -10.76 24.24 42.24
CA ASN A 221 -11.69 23.95 43.32
C ASN A 221 -12.76 23.03 42.75
N ARG A 222 -12.87 21.86 43.37
CA ARG A 222 -13.95 20.89 43.12
C ARG A 222 -15.29 21.48 43.50
#